data_02f620d4860ef0ca36b821a5b50bca37
#
_entry.id   02f620d4860ef0ca36b821a5b50bca37
#
_cell.length_a   1.000
_cell.length_b   1.000
_cell.length_c   1.000
_cell.angle_alpha   90.00
_cell.angle_beta   90.00
_cell.angle_gamma   90.00
#
_symmetry.space_group_name_H-M   'P 1'
#
loop_
_entity.id
_entity.type
_entity.pdbx_description
1 polymer ?
#
loop_
_entity_poly.entity_id
_entity_poly.type
_entity_poly.pdbx_seq_one_letter_code
_entity_poly.pdbx_strand_id
1 'polypeptide(L)'
;MDRKVKPFFSIAIPAWGIKGKGAEYLEHSLNIIAQQSFTDYNVVISDHSEDEDIKNLCKVWSSIVDIKYTKNEIGRGKIAPNINNAIRHCNGKYIKMLFQDDFLYDVDSLQIIKNSIEENPNASWFITACVHTDDCITMYDRMTPYYHDRIYEGINTISCPTVLTVKNYDELPIFDESLNWLVDVEYYKRLYDKYGGPIVIDAVCAVNRNSEVRTTNMMTEKQKQEEISRVIRKYETK
;
A
#
# COMPACT_ATOMS: atom_id res chain seq x y z
N MET A 1 -8.97 11.60 -30.34
CA MET A 1 -8.25 10.92 -29.23
C MET A 1 -9.20 10.89 -28.05
N ASP A 2 -9.84 9.76 -27.84
CA ASP A 2 -10.70 9.57 -26.67
C ASP A 2 -9.86 9.70 -25.41
N ARG A 3 -10.12 10.70 -24.58
CA ARG A 3 -9.55 10.77 -23.23
C ARG A 3 -10.09 9.56 -22.48
N LYS A 4 -9.26 8.51 -22.32
CA LYS A 4 -9.58 7.42 -21.40
C LYS A 4 -9.98 8.05 -20.08
N VAL A 5 -11.22 7.85 -19.66
CA VAL A 5 -11.74 8.37 -18.39
C VAL A 5 -10.83 7.82 -17.29
N LYS A 6 -10.34 8.70 -16.39
CA LYS A 6 -9.51 8.25 -15.29
C LYS A 6 -10.33 7.33 -14.38
N PRO A 7 -9.85 6.13 -14.03
CA PRO A 7 -10.57 5.26 -13.11
C PRO A 7 -10.72 5.92 -11.73
N PHE A 8 -11.69 5.45 -10.97
CA PHE A 8 -11.87 5.97 -9.61
C PHE A 8 -10.67 5.57 -8.72
N PHE A 9 -10.26 4.30 -8.74
CA PHE A 9 -9.06 3.84 -8.06
C PHE A 9 -7.95 3.45 -9.03
N SER A 10 -6.69 3.73 -8.65
CA SER A 10 -5.54 2.94 -9.04
C SER A 10 -5.08 2.13 -7.83
N ILE A 11 -5.08 0.81 -7.92
CA ILE A 11 -4.53 -0.07 -6.88
C ILE A 11 -3.04 -0.20 -7.13
N ALA A 12 -2.22 0.39 -6.24
CA ALA A 12 -0.77 0.42 -6.38
C ALA A 12 -0.13 -0.74 -5.63
N ILE A 13 0.51 -1.64 -6.34
CA ILE A 13 1.15 -2.85 -5.81
C ILE A 13 2.65 -2.82 -6.09
N PRO A 14 3.51 -2.56 -5.08
CA PRO A 14 4.93 -2.84 -5.18
C PRO A 14 5.17 -4.35 -5.06
N ALA A 15 5.77 -4.96 -6.07
CA ALA A 15 5.99 -6.40 -6.16
C ALA A 15 7.48 -6.76 -6.30
N TRP A 16 7.83 -7.96 -5.85
CA TRP A 16 9.15 -8.58 -6.00
C TRP A 16 9.08 -10.10 -5.82
N GLY A 17 10.16 -10.82 -6.11
CA GLY A 17 10.18 -12.29 -6.13
C GLY A 17 9.90 -13.00 -4.80
N ILE A 18 10.04 -12.34 -3.63
CA ILE A 18 9.78 -12.89 -2.27
C ILE A 18 10.33 -14.32 -2.11
N LYS A 19 11.61 -14.54 -2.46
CA LYS A 19 12.25 -15.87 -2.40
C LYS A 19 11.45 -16.96 -3.16
N GLY A 20 10.87 -16.62 -4.31
CA GLY A 20 10.10 -17.53 -5.16
C GLY A 20 8.59 -17.58 -4.86
N LYS A 21 8.09 -16.87 -3.84
CA LYS A 21 6.65 -16.82 -3.51
C LYS A 21 5.93 -15.59 -4.05
N GLY A 22 6.66 -14.67 -4.68
CA GLY A 22 6.10 -13.38 -5.09
C GLY A 22 4.94 -13.49 -6.07
N ALA A 23 5.03 -14.35 -7.07
CA ALA A 23 3.96 -14.59 -8.03
C ALA A 23 2.72 -15.21 -7.36
N GLU A 24 2.89 -16.20 -6.48
CA GLU A 24 1.80 -16.85 -5.73
C GLU A 24 1.02 -15.84 -4.87
N TYR A 25 1.73 -14.99 -4.13
CA TYR A 25 1.09 -13.98 -3.28
C TYR A 25 0.33 -12.93 -4.10
N LEU A 26 0.95 -12.47 -5.19
CA LEU A 26 0.31 -11.53 -6.10
C LEU A 26 -0.93 -12.15 -6.78
N GLU A 27 -0.87 -13.40 -7.20
CA GLU A 27 -1.99 -14.11 -7.81
C GLU A 27 -3.18 -14.21 -6.86
N HIS A 28 -2.91 -14.54 -5.58
CA HIS A 28 -3.95 -14.57 -4.55
C HIS A 28 -4.63 -13.18 -4.41
N SER A 29 -3.85 -12.12 -4.34
CA SER A 29 -4.36 -10.76 -4.25
C SER A 29 -5.14 -10.35 -5.50
N LEU A 30 -4.66 -10.66 -6.72
CA LEU A 30 -5.34 -10.37 -7.97
C LEU A 30 -6.68 -11.11 -8.09
N ASN A 31 -6.76 -12.34 -7.60
CA ASN A 31 -8.01 -13.11 -7.58
C ASN A 31 -9.09 -12.40 -6.73
N ILE A 32 -8.72 -11.88 -5.58
CA ILE A 32 -9.64 -11.12 -4.70
C ILE A 32 -10.00 -9.76 -5.32
N ILE A 33 -9.05 -9.08 -5.95
CA ILE A 33 -9.30 -7.81 -6.67
C ILE A 33 -10.30 -8.04 -7.81
N ALA A 34 -10.17 -9.09 -8.58
CA ALA A 34 -11.07 -9.40 -9.70
C ALA A 34 -12.52 -9.67 -9.26
N GLN A 35 -12.75 -10.01 -8.00
CA GLN A 35 -14.07 -10.29 -7.42
C GLN A 35 -14.71 -9.08 -6.75
N GLN A 36 -14.04 -7.91 -6.74
CA GLN A 36 -14.60 -6.72 -6.10
C GLN A 36 -15.90 -6.27 -6.75
N SER A 37 -16.90 -5.93 -5.95
CA SER A 37 -18.20 -5.43 -6.42
C SER A 37 -18.09 -4.04 -7.08
N PHE A 38 -17.14 -3.21 -6.62
CA PHE A 38 -16.80 -1.95 -7.27
C PHE A 38 -15.73 -2.18 -8.35
N THR A 39 -16.03 -1.82 -9.61
CA THR A 39 -15.22 -2.20 -10.79
C THR A 39 -14.49 -1.04 -11.48
N ASP A 40 -14.72 0.23 -11.08
CA ASP A 40 -14.04 1.40 -11.69
C ASP A 40 -12.63 1.58 -11.09
N TYR A 41 -11.75 0.64 -11.41
CA TYR A 41 -10.34 0.65 -11.01
C TYR A 41 -9.41 0.12 -12.09
N ASN A 42 -8.13 0.43 -11.96
CA ASN A 42 -7.02 -0.30 -12.58
C ASN A 42 -6.00 -0.73 -11.52
N VAL A 43 -5.17 -1.71 -11.86
CA VAL A 43 -4.08 -2.19 -11.01
C VAL A 43 -2.75 -1.75 -11.60
N VAL A 44 -1.89 -1.15 -10.78
CA VAL A 44 -0.55 -0.72 -11.17
C VAL A 44 0.47 -1.55 -10.40
N ILE A 45 1.21 -2.39 -11.11
CA ILE A 45 2.22 -3.28 -10.52
C ILE A 45 3.61 -2.76 -10.87
N SER A 46 4.37 -2.43 -9.82
CA SER A 46 5.80 -2.06 -9.93
C SER A 46 6.65 -3.24 -9.46
N ASP A 47 7.41 -3.82 -10.37
CA ASP A 47 8.13 -5.08 -10.15
C ASP A 47 9.64 -4.87 -9.99
N HIS A 48 10.17 -5.24 -8.82
CA HIS A 48 11.59 -5.25 -8.47
C HIS A 48 12.26 -6.62 -8.64
N SER A 49 11.54 -7.67 -9.11
CA SER A 49 12.08 -9.01 -9.28
C SER A 49 13.26 -9.03 -10.25
N GLU A 50 14.12 -10.02 -10.15
CA GLU A 50 15.15 -10.30 -11.14
C GLU A 50 14.63 -11.21 -12.27
N ASP A 51 13.72 -12.13 -11.90
CA ASP A 51 13.06 -13.06 -12.80
C ASP A 51 11.87 -12.42 -13.55
N GLU A 52 11.20 -13.21 -14.38
CA GLU A 52 10.04 -12.80 -15.18
C GLU A 52 8.70 -13.32 -14.61
N ASP A 53 8.68 -13.93 -13.44
CA ASP A 53 7.49 -14.62 -12.90
C ASP A 53 6.34 -13.64 -12.68
N ILE A 54 6.58 -12.51 -12.03
CA ILE A 54 5.60 -11.44 -11.83
C ILE A 54 5.09 -10.90 -13.17
N LYS A 55 5.98 -10.66 -14.13
CA LYS A 55 5.62 -10.18 -15.46
C LYS A 55 4.75 -11.16 -16.23
N ASN A 56 5.09 -12.45 -16.18
CA ASN A 56 4.32 -13.50 -16.84
C ASN A 56 2.93 -13.65 -16.21
N LEU A 57 2.84 -13.60 -14.88
CA LEU A 57 1.57 -13.56 -14.16
C LEU A 57 0.71 -12.37 -14.61
N CYS A 58 1.28 -11.17 -14.66
CA CYS A 58 0.57 -9.96 -15.10
C CYS A 58 0.02 -10.09 -16.53
N LYS A 59 0.75 -10.73 -17.45
CA LYS A 59 0.26 -10.99 -18.82
C LYS A 59 -0.99 -11.87 -18.83
N VAL A 60 -1.03 -12.91 -18.00
CA VAL A 60 -2.20 -13.79 -17.88
C VAL A 60 -3.38 -13.01 -17.32
N TRP A 61 -3.20 -12.30 -16.24
CA TRP A 61 -4.25 -11.58 -15.54
C TRP A 61 -4.75 -10.31 -16.26
N SER A 62 -3.98 -9.77 -17.22
CA SER A 62 -4.38 -8.60 -18.00
C SER A 62 -5.61 -8.84 -18.90
N SER A 63 -6.04 -10.09 -19.10
CA SER A 63 -7.30 -10.42 -19.74
C SER A 63 -8.52 -10.33 -18.83
N ILE A 64 -8.32 -10.23 -17.52
CA ILE A 64 -9.35 -10.26 -16.48
C ILE A 64 -9.44 -8.90 -15.77
N VAL A 65 -8.29 -8.28 -15.48
CA VAL A 65 -8.16 -7.01 -14.75
C VAL A 65 -7.33 -6.03 -15.59
N ASP A 66 -7.69 -4.74 -15.60
CA ASP A 66 -6.88 -3.68 -16.25
C ASP A 66 -5.57 -3.48 -15.48
N ILE A 67 -4.51 -4.18 -15.89
CA ILE A 67 -3.19 -4.16 -15.27
C ILE A 67 -2.23 -3.29 -16.07
N LYS A 68 -1.63 -2.32 -15.39
CA LYS A 68 -0.44 -1.61 -15.84
C LYS A 68 0.80 -2.15 -15.14
N TYR A 69 1.57 -2.97 -15.83
CA TYR A 69 2.84 -3.51 -15.34
C TYR A 69 3.99 -2.58 -15.67
N THR A 70 4.92 -2.39 -14.73
CA THR A 70 6.19 -1.69 -14.93
C THR A 70 7.32 -2.41 -14.20
N LYS A 71 8.41 -2.69 -14.92
CA LYS A 71 9.66 -3.15 -14.32
C LYS A 71 10.37 -1.96 -13.69
N ASN A 72 10.77 -2.09 -12.44
CA ASN A 72 11.54 -1.05 -11.75
C ASN A 72 12.93 -1.60 -11.39
N GLU A 73 13.97 -1.01 -11.97
CA GLU A 73 15.35 -1.39 -11.70
C GLU A 73 16.05 -0.45 -10.70
N ILE A 74 15.38 0.65 -10.34
CA ILE A 74 15.94 1.68 -9.47
C ILE A 74 15.74 1.30 -8.00
N GLY A 75 16.83 1.28 -7.23
CA GLY A 75 16.78 1.03 -5.79
C GLY A 75 16.39 -0.40 -5.42
N ARG A 76 16.79 -1.39 -6.21
CA ARG A 76 16.55 -2.82 -5.90
C ARG A 76 16.94 -3.15 -4.47
N GLY A 77 16.14 -3.98 -3.81
CA GLY A 77 16.30 -4.35 -2.40
C GLY A 77 15.74 -3.34 -1.41
N LYS A 78 15.19 -2.20 -1.89
CA LYS A 78 14.48 -1.22 -1.04
C LYS A 78 13.01 -1.15 -1.42
N ILE A 79 12.15 -1.06 -0.42
CA ILE A 79 10.71 -1.02 -0.63
C ILE A 79 10.22 0.35 -1.15
N ALA A 80 10.72 1.46 -0.60
CA ALA A 80 10.25 2.81 -0.91
C ALA A 80 10.41 3.20 -2.40
N PRO A 81 11.54 2.96 -3.09
CA PRO A 81 11.64 3.21 -4.53
C PRO A 81 10.60 2.45 -5.35
N ASN A 82 10.26 1.22 -4.94
CA ASN A 82 9.27 0.41 -5.64
C ASN A 82 7.84 0.91 -5.42
N ILE A 83 7.49 1.29 -4.19
CA ILE A 83 6.22 1.95 -3.88
C ILE A 83 6.10 3.25 -4.69
N ASN A 84 7.13 4.10 -4.68
CA ASN A 84 7.14 5.36 -5.40
C ASN A 84 6.96 5.18 -6.90
N ASN A 85 7.59 4.14 -7.47
CA ASN A 85 7.41 3.82 -8.88
C ASN A 85 5.96 3.40 -9.18
N ALA A 86 5.32 2.58 -8.34
CA ALA A 86 3.91 2.23 -8.50
C ALA A 86 3.03 3.49 -8.46
N ILE A 87 3.22 4.36 -7.46
CA ILE A 87 2.46 5.62 -7.30
C ILE A 87 2.58 6.52 -8.53
N ARG A 88 3.79 6.72 -9.06
CA ARG A 88 4.03 7.58 -10.26
C ARG A 88 3.29 7.08 -11.51
N HIS A 89 2.97 5.79 -11.56
CA HIS A 89 2.26 5.19 -12.68
C HIS A 89 0.74 5.13 -12.51
N CYS A 90 0.23 5.50 -11.32
CA CYS A 90 -1.20 5.59 -11.04
C CYS A 90 -1.82 6.79 -11.76
N ASN A 91 -3.01 6.59 -12.32
CA ASN A 91 -3.78 7.62 -13.00
C ASN A 91 -5.22 7.75 -12.48
N GLY A 92 -5.61 6.92 -11.52
CA GLY A 92 -6.91 6.98 -10.84
C GLY A 92 -7.11 8.29 -10.06
N LYS A 93 -8.34 8.59 -9.69
CA LYS A 93 -8.66 9.74 -8.81
C LYS A 93 -8.10 9.53 -7.40
N TYR A 94 -8.09 8.29 -6.96
CA TYR A 94 -7.53 7.87 -5.68
C TYR A 94 -6.55 6.71 -5.89
N ILE A 95 -5.51 6.66 -5.06
CA ILE A 95 -4.54 5.57 -5.02
C ILE A 95 -4.87 4.71 -3.81
N LYS A 96 -5.26 3.46 -4.02
CA LYS A 96 -5.37 2.43 -3.00
C LYS A 96 -4.04 1.69 -2.93
N MET A 97 -3.35 1.81 -1.81
CA MET A 97 -2.13 1.04 -1.59
C MET A 97 -2.48 -0.41 -1.26
N LEU A 98 -1.75 -1.35 -1.84
CA LEU A 98 -1.90 -2.77 -1.54
C LEU A 98 -0.54 -3.45 -1.66
N PHE A 99 0.01 -3.98 -0.58
CA PHE A 99 1.26 -4.72 -0.67
C PHE A 99 1.02 -6.11 -1.24
N GLN A 100 2.01 -6.63 -1.96
CA GLN A 100 1.91 -7.85 -2.74
C GLN A 100 1.50 -9.09 -1.93
N ASP A 101 1.95 -9.18 -0.68
CA ASP A 101 1.66 -10.27 0.24
C ASP A 101 0.35 -10.08 1.02
N ASP A 102 -0.24 -8.90 0.95
CA ASP A 102 -1.52 -8.55 1.56
C ASP A 102 -2.67 -8.65 0.55
N PHE A 103 -3.91 -8.54 1.03
CA PHE A 103 -5.09 -8.59 0.15
C PHE A 103 -6.28 -7.83 0.73
N LEU A 104 -7.29 -7.56 -0.10
CA LEU A 104 -8.55 -6.96 0.34
C LEU A 104 -9.36 -8.00 1.13
N TYR A 105 -10.04 -7.56 2.19
CA TYR A 105 -10.70 -8.45 3.12
C TYR A 105 -11.97 -9.09 2.54
N ASP A 106 -12.78 -8.30 1.83
CA ASP A 106 -14.10 -8.68 1.35
C ASP A 106 -14.31 -8.20 -0.08
N VAL A 107 -15.28 -8.80 -0.78
CA VAL A 107 -15.70 -8.39 -2.14
C VAL A 107 -16.21 -6.95 -2.20
N ASP A 108 -16.68 -6.40 -1.09
CA ASP A 108 -17.17 -5.02 -0.99
C ASP A 108 -16.13 -4.03 -0.47
N SER A 109 -14.88 -4.44 -0.23
CA SER A 109 -13.84 -3.57 0.36
C SER A 109 -13.65 -2.26 -0.40
N LEU A 110 -13.56 -2.28 -1.74
CA LEU A 110 -13.44 -1.07 -2.55
C LEU A 110 -14.72 -0.23 -2.53
N GLN A 111 -15.90 -0.85 -2.51
CA GLN A 111 -17.17 -0.15 -2.43
C GLN A 111 -17.32 0.59 -1.10
N ILE A 112 -16.92 -0.03 0.01
CA ILE A 112 -16.95 0.59 1.35
C ILE A 112 -16.03 1.82 1.38
N ILE A 113 -14.81 1.69 0.85
CA ILE A 113 -13.86 2.81 0.78
C ILE A 113 -14.42 3.94 -0.10
N LYS A 114 -14.98 3.61 -1.26
CA LYS A 114 -15.59 4.57 -2.18
C LYS A 114 -16.73 5.34 -1.52
N ASN A 115 -17.62 4.67 -0.79
CA ASN A 115 -18.73 5.31 -0.10
C ASN A 115 -18.22 6.31 0.94
N SER A 116 -17.24 5.94 1.76
CA SER A 116 -16.63 6.84 2.74
C SER A 116 -15.96 8.07 2.09
N ILE A 117 -15.37 7.90 0.90
CA ILE A 117 -14.80 9.01 0.12
C ILE A 117 -15.90 9.99 -0.32
N GLU A 118 -17.05 9.49 -0.78
CA GLU A 118 -18.15 10.34 -1.21
C GLU A 118 -18.83 11.08 -0.03
N GLU A 119 -18.89 10.45 1.13
CA GLU A 119 -19.37 11.07 2.36
C GLU A 119 -18.40 12.15 2.90
N ASN A 120 -17.10 12.07 2.54
CA ASN A 120 -16.05 12.96 3.00
C ASN A 120 -15.27 13.60 1.84
N PRO A 121 -15.89 14.39 0.94
CA PRO A 121 -15.31 14.85 -0.32
C PRO A 121 -14.10 15.78 -0.14
N ASN A 122 -13.94 16.40 1.02
CA ASN A 122 -12.85 17.30 1.36
C ASN A 122 -11.64 16.58 1.98
N ALA A 123 -11.78 15.31 2.33
CA ALA A 123 -10.69 14.53 2.90
C ALA A 123 -9.67 14.14 1.81
N SER A 124 -8.41 14.12 2.19
CA SER A 124 -7.31 13.81 1.28
C SER A 124 -6.84 12.36 1.39
N TRP A 125 -7.04 11.72 2.55
CA TRP A 125 -6.61 10.34 2.77
C TRP A 125 -7.51 9.63 3.80
N PHE A 126 -7.57 8.31 3.63
CA PHE A 126 -8.46 7.40 4.33
C PHE A 126 -7.66 6.19 4.78
N ILE A 127 -8.00 5.66 5.96
CA ILE A 127 -7.39 4.43 6.50
C ILE A 127 -8.50 3.50 6.98
N THR A 128 -8.39 2.22 6.64
CA THR A 128 -9.39 1.21 7.00
C THR A 128 -8.93 0.35 8.16
N ALA A 129 -9.86 -0.25 8.90
CA ALA A 129 -9.51 -1.35 9.78
C ALA A 129 -8.89 -2.52 8.99
N CYS A 130 -8.05 -3.29 9.66
CA CYS A 130 -7.43 -4.48 9.12
C CYS A 130 -7.46 -5.65 10.11
N VAL A 131 -7.16 -6.84 9.58
CA VAL A 131 -6.92 -8.07 10.33
C VAL A 131 -5.60 -8.68 9.88
N HIS A 132 -5.10 -9.65 10.62
CA HIS A 132 -3.91 -10.42 10.27
C HIS A 132 -4.26 -11.85 9.92
N THR A 133 -3.38 -12.52 9.17
CA THR A 133 -3.49 -13.94 8.84
C THR A 133 -2.11 -14.56 8.62
N ASP A 134 -1.96 -15.83 8.99
CA ASP A 134 -0.77 -16.64 8.67
C ASP A 134 -1.02 -17.57 7.47
N ASP A 135 -2.28 -17.96 7.25
CA ASP A 135 -2.71 -19.02 6.31
C ASP A 135 -3.70 -18.53 5.24
N CYS A 136 -4.08 -17.25 5.23
CA CYS A 136 -5.10 -16.64 4.37
C CYS A 136 -6.53 -17.16 4.60
N ILE A 137 -6.77 -17.91 5.66
CA ILE A 137 -8.07 -18.52 6.01
C ILE A 137 -8.52 -18.03 7.39
N THR A 138 -7.63 -18.12 8.38
CA THR A 138 -7.89 -17.72 9.76
C THR A 138 -7.50 -16.25 9.94
N MET A 139 -8.48 -15.41 10.29
CA MET A 139 -8.25 -13.99 10.54
C MET A 139 -8.21 -13.73 12.05
N TYR A 140 -7.24 -12.91 12.48
CA TYR A 140 -7.05 -12.56 13.88
C TYR A 140 -6.58 -11.11 14.05
N ASP A 141 -6.52 -10.63 15.30
CA ASP A 141 -6.00 -9.30 15.67
C ASP A 141 -6.58 -8.16 14.84
N ARG A 142 -7.93 -8.00 14.88
CA ARG A 142 -8.57 -6.83 14.27
C ARG A 142 -8.01 -5.55 14.87
N MET A 143 -7.55 -4.66 14.01
CA MET A 143 -7.01 -3.35 14.36
C MET A 143 -7.84 -2.26 13.68
N THR A 144 -8.38 -1.32 14.48
CA THR A 144 -8.90 -0.05 13.98
C THR A 144 -7.78 0.99 14.07
N PRO A 145 -7.32 1.55 12.95
CA PRO A 145 -6.20 2.48 12.96
C PRO A 145 -6.61 3.83 13.52
N TYR A 146 -5.63 4.56 14.06
CA TYR A 146 -5.77 5.97 14.41
C TYR A 146 -4.44 6.70 14.22
N TYR A 147 -4.50 8.01 13.95
CA TYR A 147 -3.30 8.80 13.87
C TYR A 147 -2.81 9.19 15.26
N HIS A 148 -1.50 9.02 15.50
CA HIS A 148 -0.82 9.43 16.72
C HIS A 148 0.22 10.50 16.39
N ASP A 149 0.26 11.62 17.13
CA ASP A 149 1.13 12.76 16.82
C ASP A 149 2.63 12.40 16.80
N ARG A 150 3.03 11.41 17.59
CA ARG A 150 4.42 10.88 17.66
C ARG A 150 4.60 9.63 16.80
N ILE A 151 3.77 9.42 15.76
CA ILE A 151 3.85 8.23 14.90
C ILE A 151 5.25 8.07 14.29
N TYR A 152 5.92 9.16 13.98
CA TYR A 152 7.28 9.21 13.43
C TYR A 152 8.37 8.67 14.37
N GLU A 153 8.07 8.44 15.63
CA GLU A 153 8.97 7.82 16.61
C GLU A 153 8.92 6.27 16.59
N GLY A 154 8.32 5.69 15.58
CA GLY A 154 8.14 4.25 15.43
C GLY A 154 6.89 3.72 16.12
N ILE A 155 5.97 4.60 16.55
CA ILE A 155 4.68 4.22 17.15
C ILE A 155 3.67 3.99 16.01
N ASN A 156 3.70 2.83 15.36
CA ASN A 156 2.78 2.55 14.26
C ASN A 156 1.38 2.17 14.78
N THR A 157 0.48 3.15 14.80
CA THR A 157 -0.93 2.99 15.18
C THR A 157 -1.87 2.89 13.96
N ILE A 158 -1.31 2.87 12.74
CA ILE A 158 -2.11 2.82 11.50
C ILE A 158 -2.02 1.45 10.82
N SER A 159 -0.92 0.72 10.99
CA SER A 159 -0.57 -0.50 10.26
C SER A 159 0.22 -0.23 8.97
N CYS A 160 0.43 -1.26 8.14
CA CYS A 160 1.13 -1.13 6.85
C CYS A 160 0.27 -0.35 5.83
N PRO A 161 0.86 0.18 4.75
CA PRO A 161 0.12 0.97 3.76
C PRO A 161 -1.02 0.26 3.04
N THR A 162 -1.18 -1.06 3.18
CA THR A 162 -2.35 -1.78 2.67
C THR A 162 -3.68 -1.22 3.19
N VAL A 163 -3.71 -0.57 4.37
CA VAL A 163 -4.91 0.11 4.88
C VAL A 163 -5.16 1.48 4.23
N LEU A 164 -4.19 2.05 3.53
CA LEU A 164 -4.20 3.42 3.03
C LEU A 164 -4.91 3.56 1.69
N THR A 165 -5.75 4.60 1.60
CA THR A 165 -6.23 5.18 0.33
C THR A 165 -5.98 6.69 0.37
N VAL A 166 -5.38 7.25 -0.67
CA VAL A 166 -5.04 8.66 -0.75
C VAL A 166 -5.52 9.27 -2.06
N LYS A 167 -6.00 10.51 -2.02
CA LYS A 167 -6.36 11.27 -3.22
C LYS A 167 -5.13 11.52 -4.08
N ASN A 168 -5.25 11.22 -5.38
CA ASN A 168 -4.12 11.34 -6.31
C ASN A 168 -3.91 12.81 -6.72
N TYR A 169 -3.06 13.50 -5.99
CA TYR A 169 -2.66 14.88 -6.29
C TYR A 169 -1.37 14.90 -7.12
N ASP A 170 -1.20 15.92 -7.96
CA ASP A 170 0.04 16.09 -8.75
C ASP A 170 1.28 16.21 -7.86
N GLU A 171 1.14 16.80 -6.68
CA GLU A 171 2.22 16.97 -5.68
C GLU A 171 2.03 16.05 -4.46
N LEU A 172 1.57 14.83 -4.69
CA LEU A 172 1.46 13.84 -3.58
C LEU A 172 2.86 13.59 -2.99
N PRO A 173 3.04 13.59 -1.66
CA PRO A 173 4.28 13.14 -1.04
C PRO A 173 4.65 11.74 -1.51
N ILE A 174 5.94 11.47 -1.72
CA ILE A 174 6.47 10.16 -2.02
C ILE A 174 7.13 9.54 -0.79
N PHE A 175 7.22 8.24 -0.70
CA PHE A 175 7.90 7.56 0.40
C PHE A 175 9.38 7.92 0.45
N ASP A 176 9.94 8.08 1.66
CA ASP A 176 11.36 8.43 1.86
C ASP A 176 12.26 7.25 1.51
N GLU A 177 12.98 7.34 0.40
CA GLU A 177 13.83 6.27 -0.14
C GLU A 177 15.10 6.01 0.69
N SER A 178 15.36 6.82 1.72
CA SER A 178 16.43 6.60 2.68
C SER A 178 16.05 5.65 3.81
N LEU A 179 14.75 5.33 3.96
CA LEU A 179 14.20 4.44 4.98
C LEU A 179 13.94 3.04 4.44
N ASN A 180 13.96 2.06 5.33
CA ASN A 180 13.65 0.67 5.01
C ASN A 180 12.47 0.12 5.84
N TRP A 181 12.35 0.53 7.09
CA TRP A 181 11.37 0.03 8.05
C TRP A 181 10.31 1.06 8.42
N LEU A 182 10.70 2.31 8.74
CA LEU A 182 9.76 3.37 9.12
C LEU A 182 9.15 4.11 7.91
N VAL A 183 9.16 3.49 6.75
CA VAL A 183 8.68 4.08 5.49
C VAL A 183 7.21 4.50 5.57
N ASP A 184 6.39 3.70 6.25
CA ASP A 184 4.96 3.92 6.44
C ASP A 184 4.67 5.05 7.43
N VAL A 185 5.19 4.97 8.64
CA VAL A 185 4.93 5.95 9.70
C VAL A 185 5.45 7.33 9.34
N GLU A 186 6.60 7.41 8.67
CA GLU A 186 7.16 8.66 8.17
C GLU A 186 6.28 9.25 7.05
N TYR A 187 5.74 8.40 6.18
CA TYR A 187 4.82 8.81 5.13
C TYR A 187 3.48 9.32 5.71
N TYR A 188 2.92 8.64 6.70
CA TYR A 188 1.72 9.08 7.41
C TYR A 188 1.90 10.44 8.09
N LYS A 189 3.07 10.67 8.69
CA LYS A 189 3.43 11.99 9.26
C LYS A 189 3.39 13.08 8.20
N ARG A 190 3.97 12.84 7.01
CA ARG A 190 3.94 13.82 5.91
C ARG A 190 2.56 14.04 5.32
N LEU A 191 1.73 13.01 5.23
CA LEU A 191 0.33 13.17 4.83
C LEU A 191 -0.41 14.05 5.83
N TYR A 192 -0.21 13.80 7.12
CA TYR A 192 -0.84 14.59 8.18
C TYR A 192 -0.38 16.06 8.13
N ASP A 193 0.92 16.31 8.03
CA ASP A 193 1.47 17.67 7.97
C ASP A 193 0.95 18.46 6.76
N LYS A 194 0.73 17.78 5.64
CA LYS A 194 0.30 18.43 4.39
C LYS A 194 -1.21 18.56 4.27
N TYR A 195 -1.96 17.58 4.75
CA TYR A 195 -3.40 17.45 4.46
C TYR A 195 -4.29 17.35 5.70
N GLY A 196 -3.73 17.35 6.91
CA GLY A 196 -4.48 17.08 8.14
C GLY A 196 -4.73 15.60 8.39
N GLY A 197 -5.60 15.29 9.34
CA GLY A 197 -5.89 13.93 9.76
C GLY A 197 -6.61 13.07 8.71
N PRO A 198 -6.47 11.73 8.79
CA PRO A 198 -7.22 10.81 7.94
C PRO A 198 -8.69 10.71 8.32
N ILE A 199 -9.52 10.27 7.39
CA ILE A 199 -10.80 9.65 7.73
C ILE A 199 -10.54 8.19 8.08
N VAL A 200 -10.99 7.78 9.26
CA VAL A 200 -10.91 6.38 9.72
C VAL A 200 -12.19 5.66 9.31
N ILE A 201 -12.05 4.60 8.54
CA ILE A 201 -13.14 3.72 8.12
C ILE A 201 -13.10 2.50 9.05
N ASP A 202 -14.04 2.42 9.99
CA ASP A 202 -14.13 1.32 10.97
C ASP A 202 -14.75 0.04 10.37
N ALA A 203 -14.40 -0.25 9.13
CA ALA A 203 -14.69 -1.50 8.46
C ALA A 203 -13.39 -2.18 8.09
N VAL A 204 -13.31 -3.49 8.27
CA VAL A 204 -12.15 -4.28 7.82
C VAL A 204 -12.19 -4.35 6.31
N CYS A 205 -11.20 -3.73 5.65
CA CYS A 205 -11.04 -3.77 4.19
C CYS A 205 -9.68 -4.30 3.75
N ALA A 206 -8.78 -4.57 4.71
CA ALA A 206 -7.43 -5.02 4.44
C ALA A 206 -7.07 -6.23 5.30
N VAL A 207 -6.34 -7.17 4.73
CA VAL A 207 -5.73 -8.31 5.43
C VAL A 207 -4.23 -8.22 5.29
N ASN A 208 -3.54 -8.18 6.41
CA ASN A 208 -2.08 -8.20 6.47
C ASN A 208 -1.60 -9.63 6.66
N ARG A 209 -0.91 -10.17 5.67
CA ARG A 209 -0.30 -11.50 5.80
C ARG A 209 0.93 -11.41 6.70
N ASN A 210 0.96 -12.24 7.74
CA ASN A 210 2.13 -12.39 8.59
C ASN A 210 3.10 -13.41 7.95
N SER A 211 4.19 -12.95 7.36
CA SER A 211 5.17 -13.79 6.69
C SER A 211 6.57 -13.64 7.31
N GLU A 212 7.39 -14.69 7.20
CA GLU A 212 8.77 -14.67 7.70
C GLU A 212 9.66 -13.64 6.97
N VAL A 213 9.26 -13.24 5.76
CA VAL A 213 10.00 -12.29 4.91
C VAL A 213 9.60 -10.83 5.10
N ARG A 214 8.78 -10.52 6.12
CA ARG A 214 8.46 -9.13 6.45
C ARG A 214 9.71 -8.35 6.84
N THR A 215 9.83 -7.11 6.38
CA THR A 215 10.96 -6.22 6.69
C THR A 215 11.22 -6.12 8.19
N THR A 216 10.15 -6.07 9.00
CA THR A 216 10.25 -6.04 10.47
C THR A 216 11.03 -7.22 11.05
N ASN A 217 10.92 -8.42 10.43
CA ASN A 217 11.60 -9.64 10.87
C ASN A 217 13.04 -9.72 10.36
N MET A 218 13.37 -8.99 9.30
CA MET A 218 14.71 -9.01 8.68
C MET A 218 15.67 -7.97 9.28
N MET A 219 15.17 -6.96 10.00
CA MET A 219 15.99 -5.91 10.59
C MET A 219 16.37 -6.19 12.03
N THR A 220 17.64 -5.92 12.36
CA THR A 220 18.13 -5.98 13.75
C THR A 220 17.60 -4.81 14.57
N GLU A 221 17.51 -4.97 15.89
CA GLU A 221 17.08 -3.89 16.80
C GLU A 221 17.97 -2.63 16.68
N LYS A 222 19.26 -2.81 16.45
CA LYS A 222 20.18 -1.68 16.21
C LYS A 222 19.79 -0.89 14.97
N GLN A 223 19.50 -1.55 13.85
CA GLN A 223 19.06 -0.89 12.61
C GLN A 223 17.74 -0.14 12.81
N LYS A 224 16.79 -0.74 13.54
CA LYS A 224 15.52 -0.08 13.87
C LYS A 224 15.74 1.19 14.69
N GLN A 225 16.58 1.13 15.74
CA GLN A 225 16.91 2.28 16.58
C GLN A 225 17.65 3.39 15.83
N GLU A 226 18.54 3.04 14.90
CA GLU A 226 19.21 4.00 14.03
C GLU A 226 18.22 4.71 13.10
N GLU A 227 17.24 3.97 12.57
CA GLU A 227 16.18 4.54 11.71
C GLU A 227 15.24 5.45 12.52
N ILE A 228 14.78 5.04 13.70
CA ILE A 228 14.00 5.87 14.63
C ILE A 228 14.74 7.17 14.94
N SER A 229 16.00 7.09 15.34
CA SER A 229 16.81 8.26 15.68
C SER A 229 16.98 9.23 14.51
N ARG A 230 17.04 8.72 13.28
CA ARG A 230 17.12 9.53 12.07
C ARG A 230 15.82 10.25 11.78
N VAL A 231 14.69 9.55 11.90
CA VAL A 231 13.37 10.13 11.65
C VAL A 231 13.01 11.16 12.72
N ILE A 232 13.28 10.88 14.00
CA ILE A 232 13.08 11.85 15.09
C ILE A 232 13.84 13.15 14.79
N ARG A 233 15.11 13.07 14.48
CA ARG A 233 15.92 14.28 14.15
C ARG A 233 15.33 15.08 12.97
N LYS A 234 14.73 14.42 11.99
CA LYS A 234 14.08 15.10 10.85
C LYS A 234 12.91 15.99 11.26
N TYR A 235 12.21 15.62 12.35
CA TYR A 235 10.99 16.32 12.79
C TYR A 235 11.19 17.21 14.04
N GLU A 236 12.18 16.96 14.88
CA GLU A 236 12.45 17.78 16.07
C GLU A 236 13.35 18.98 15.78
N THR A 237 14.09 19.00 14.66
CA THR A 237 14.99 20.11 14.28
C THR A 237 14.29 21.19 13.43
N LYS A 238 12.99 21.14 13.32
CA LYS A 238 12.15 22.16 12.69
C LYS A 238 11.38 22.95 13.73
#